data_36b9d4768978034f37553f66ca401199
#
_entry.id   36b9d4768978034f37553f66ca401199
#
_cell.length_a   1.000
_cell.length_b   1.000
_cell.length_c   1.000
_cell.angle_alpha   90.00
_cell.angle_beta   90.00
_cell.angle_gamma   90.00
#
_symmetry.space_group_name_H-M   'P 1'
#
loop_
_entity.id
_entity.type
_entity.pdbx_description
1 polymer ?
#
loop_
_entity_poly.entity_id
_entity_poly.type
_entity_poly.pdbx_seq_one_letter_code
_entity_poly.pdbx_strand_id
1 'polypeptide(L)'
;MLTTYTKKEKFRYLLGLSGQNIIYGTVTSVLAYYLQFTILIPAVWVGLILSVARIFDAVKDPFIGAMISRGKHKLKDYLIAVPIPTAILTILCFSNGIYSAENSVPKNILIVLSAFVFYIIWEVVFTIGDIPITGYPSVLTSDEGDRTKVLSLRPIGGMASGISTLAVQPIAFAL
;
A
#
# COMPACT_ATOMS: atom_id res chain seq x y z
N MET A 1 32.27 -9.15 5.30
CA MET A 1 32.37 -7.73 4.95
C MET A 1 31.27 -7.45 3.93
N LEU A 2 30.27 -6.65 4.28
CA LEU A 2 29.30 -6.18 3.31
C LEU A 2 29.99 -5.10 2.47
N THR A 3 30.07 -5.35 1.18
CA THR A 3 30.67 -4.41 0.22
C THR A 3 29.74 -3.20 0.05
N THR A 4 30.34 -2.02 -0.14
CA THR A 4 29.61 -0.80 -0.52
C THR A 4 28.71 -1.08 -1.72
N TYR A 5 27.44 -0.69 -1.64
CA TYR A 5 26.46 -0.92 -2.72
C TYR A 5 26.87 -0.22 -4.03
N THR A 6 26.50 -0.82 -5.15
CA THR A 6 26.76 -0.28 -6.49
C THR A 6 25.72 0.77 -6.89
N LYS A 7 26.05 1.67 -7.84
CA LYS A 7 25.06 2.61 -8.43
C LYS A 7 23.86 1.89 -9.02
N LYS A 8 24.05 0.68 -9.56
CA LYS A 8 22.99 -0.15 -10.14
C LYS A 8 22.02 -0.68 -9.08
N GLU A 9 22.53 -1.10 -7.92
CA GLU A 9 21.70 -1.54 -6.79
C GLU A 9 20.89 -0.39 -6.20
N LYS A 10 21.50 0.78 -6.03
CA LYS A 10 20.84 2.01 -5.62
C LYS A 10 19.67 2.36 -6.55
N PHE A 11 19.91 2.30 -7.86
CA PHE A 11 18.87 2.61 -8.86
C PHE A 11 17.75 1.58 -8.84
N ARG A 12 18.05 0.29 -8.73
CA ARG A 12 17.05 -0.78 -8.62
C ARG A 12 16.20 -0.63 -7.36
N TYR A 13 16.83 -0.29 -6.24
CA TYR A 13 16.12 0.00 -5.00
C TYR A 13 15.17 1.18 -5.16
N LEU A 14 15.62 2.29 -5.77
CA LEU A 14 14.79 3.46 -6.03
C LEU A 14 13.59 3.13 -6.92
N LEU A 15 13.78 2.33 -7.97
CA LEU A 15 12.68 1.89 -8.84
C LEU A 15 11.65 1.07 -8.07
N GLY A 16 12.09 0.10 -7.26
CA GLY A 16 11.20 -0.72 -6.43
C GLY A 16 10.42 0.12 -5.42
N LEU A 17 11.11 1.02 -4.73
CA LEU A 17 10.53 1.94 -3.76
C LEU A 17 9.51 2.89 -4.42
N SER A 18 9.84 3.45 -5.58
CA SER A 18 8.93 4.32 -6.34
C SER A 18 7.69 3.57 -6.80
N GLY A 19 7.84 2.37 -7.36
CA GLY A 19 6.72 1.53 -7.79
C GLY A 19 5.77 1.20 -6.64
N GLN A 20 6.30 0.85 -5.48
CA GLN A 20 5.49 0.57 -4.30
C GLN A 20 4.75 1.81 -3.79
N ASN A 21 5.41 2.95 -3.72
CA ASN A 21 4.77 4.20 -3.31
C ASN A 21 3.70 4.65 -4.32
N ILE A 22 3.89 4.42 -5.62
CA ILE A 22 2.90 4.69 -6.66
C ILE A 22 1.62 3.87 -6.40
N ILE A 23 1.76 2.56 -6.18
CA ILE A 23 0.61 1.68 -5.89
C ILE A 23 -0.12 2.16 -4.63
N TYR A 24 0.62 2.39 -3.55
CA TYR A 24 0.04 2.84 -2.29
C TYR A 24 -0.71 4.17 -2.43
N GLY A 25 -0.03 5.19 -2.97
CA GLY A 25 -0.62 6.52 -3.11
C GLY A 25 -1.81 6.54 -4.06
N THR A 26 -1.76 5.79 -5.17
CA THR A 26 -2.88 5.67 -6.09
C THR A 26 -4.08 5.00 -5.43
N VAL A 27 -3.89 3.83 -4.80
CA VAL A 27 -5.00 3.13 -4.14
C VAL A 27 -5.60 3.97 -3.04
N THR A 28 -4.80 4.50 -2.12
CA THR A 28 -5.31 5.27 -0.97
C THR A 28 -6.01 6.57 -1.37
N SER A 29 -5.56 7.23 -2.45
CA SER A 29 -6.16 8.48 -2.93
C SER A 29 -7.43 8.24 -3.75
N VAL A 30 -7.42 7.23 -4.63
CA VAL A 30 -8.54 6.96 -5.55
C VAL A 30 -9.63 6.17 -4.84
N LEU A 31 -9.30 5.29 -3.87
CA LEU A 31 -10.28 4.45 -3.19
C LEU A 31 -11.32 5.29 -2.42
N ALA A 32 -10.90 6.32 -1.71
CA ALA A 32 -11.83 7.20 -0.99
C ALA A 32 -12.85 7.83 -1.94
N TYR A 33 -12.35 8.35 -3.07
CA TYR A 33 -13.20 8.92 -4.12
C TYR A 33 -14.15 7.87 -4.71
N TYR A 34 -13.63 6.71 -5.10
CA TYR A 34 -14.40 5.60 -5.67
C TYR A 34 -15.54 5.16 -4.74
N LEU A 35 -15.26 4.93 -3.46
CA LEU A 35 -16.26 4.52 -2.50
C LEU A 35 -17.36 5.57 -2.32
N GLN A 36 -17.00 6.85 -2.33
CA GLN A 36 -17.95 7.94 -2.08
C GLN A 36 -18.74 8.33 -3.33
N PHE A 37 -18.12 8.41 -4.49
CA PHE A 37 -18.75 8.99 -5.69
C PHE A 37 -19.14 7.95 -6.76
N THR A 38 -18.50 6.79 -6.79
CA THR A 38 -18.85 5.70 -7.73
C THR A 38 -19.76 4.67 -7.06
N ILE A 39 -19.39 4.24 -5.85
CA ILE A 39 -20.17 3.26 -5.08
C ILE A 39 -21.30 3.95 -4.31
N LEU A 40 -21.21 5.26 -4.09
CA LEU A 40 -22.18 6.11 -3.38
C LEU A 40 -22.30 5.78 -1.89
N ILE A 41 -21.26 5.26 -1.27
CA ILE A 41 -21.22 5.06 0.19
C ILE A 41 -21.19 6.44 0.87
N PRO A 42 -22.05 6.70 1.87
CA PRO A 42 -22.03 7.96 2.61
C PRO A 42 -20.64 8.27 3.20
N ALA A 43 -20.21 9.53 3.12
CA ALA A 43 -18.87 9.98 3.53
C ALA A 43 -18.50 9.56 4.97
N VAL A 44 -19.47 9.47 5.86
CA VAL A 44 -19.26 9.01 7.24
C VAL A 44 -18.72 7.58 7.28
N TRP A 45 -19.29 6.67 6.49
CA TRP A 45 -18.83 5.28 6.42
C TRP A 45 -17.46 5.17 5.74
N VAL A 46 -17.22 5.94 4.68
CA VAL A 46 -15.89 5.99 4.03
C VAL A 46 -14.85 6.48 5.03
N GLY A 47 -15.14 7.55 5.77
CA GLY A 47 -14.27 8.06 6.82
C GLY A 47 -13.98 7.04 7.92
N LEU A 48 -15.01 6.28 8.35
CA LEU A 48 -14.86 5.20 9.33
C LEU A 48 -13.95 4.07 8.78
N ILE A 49 -14.19 3.60 7.55
CA ILE A 49 -13.36 2.56 6.90
C ILE A 49 -11.89 2.97 6.93
N LEU A 50 -11.58 4.17 6.46
CA LEU A 50 -10.21 4.65 6.37
C LEU A 50 -9.58 4.90 7.75
N SER A 51 -10.34 5.44 8.71
CA SER A 51 -9.83 5.72 10.06
C SER A 51 -9.54 4.43 10.83
N VAL A 52 -10.46 3.46 10.78
CA VAL A 52 -10.26 2.16 11.44
C VAL A 52 -9.08 1.42 10.82
N ALA A 53 -8.91 1.49 9.50
CA ALA A 53 -7.75 0.91 8.83
C ALA A 53 -6.44 1.53 9.35
N ARG A 54 -6.36 2.85 9.55
CA ARG A 54 -5.17 3.52 10.11
C ARG A 54 -4.85 3.09 11.54
N ILE A 55 -5.87 2.93 12.38
CA ILE A 55 -5.69 2.41 13.74
C ILE A 55 -5.18 0.97 13.68
N PHE A 56 -5.75 0.16 12.79
CA PHE A 56 -5.33 -1.21 12.58
C PHE A 56 -3.87 -1.31 12.09
N ASP A 57 -3.43 -0.41 11.20
CA ASP A 57 -2.05 -0.31 10.72
C ASP A 57 -1.07 -0.11 11.89
N ALA A 58 -1.36 0.83 12.77
CA ALA A 58 -0.51 1.10 13.92
C ALA A 58 -0.32 -0.13 14.83
N VAL A 59 -1.33 -1.00 14.91
CA VAL A 59 -1.28 -2.22 15.71
C VAL A 59 -0.59 -3.36 14.95
N LYS A 60 -0.96 -3.60 13.68
CA LYS A 60 -0.46 -4.76 12.91
C LYS A 60 1.00 -4.64 12.49
N ASP A 61 1.49 -3.42 12.19
CA ASP A 61 2.83 -3.24 11.62
C ASP A 61 3.95 -3.80 12.52
N PRO A 62 3.96 -3.58 13.85
CA PRO A 62 4.93 -4.21 14.74
C PRO A 62 4.85 -5.74 14.72
N PHE A 63 3.64 -6.32 14.62
CA PHE A 63 3.46 -7.77 14.58
C PHE A 63 3.98 -8.36 13.27
N ILE A 64 3.65 -7.74 12.13
CA ILE A 64 4.15 -8.17 10.82
C ILE A 64 5.67 -8.00 10.76
N GLY A 65 6.23 -6.90 11.27
CA GLY A 65 7.67 -6.69 11.37
C GLY A 65 8.37 -7.77 12.19
N ALA A 66 7.82 -8.13 13.34
CA ALA A 66 8.34 -9.21 14.18
C ALA A 66 8.24 -10.58 13.49
N MET A 67 7.14 -10.83 12.77
CA MET A 67 6.95 -12.06 12.00
C MET A 67 8.00 -12.19 10.88
N ILE A 68 8.23 -11.12 10.12
CA ILE A 68 9.22 -11.10 9.05
C ILE A 68 10.64 -11.27 9.60
N SER A 69 10.98 -10.57 10.70
CA SER A 69 12.31 -10.64 11.31
C SER A 69 12.64 -12.01 11.90
N ARG A 70 11.64 -12.74 12.39
CA ARG A 70 11.77 -14.11 12.92
C ARG A 70 11.61 -15.19 11.85
N GLY A 71 11.11 -14.81 10.68
CA GLY A 71 10.87 -15.72 9.56
C GLY A 71 12.17 -16.29 8.98
N LYS A 72 12.06 -17.49 8.37
CA LYS A 72 13.18 -18.15 7.67
C LYS A 72 13.42 -17.60 6.26
N HIS A 73 12.49 -16.82 5.75
CA HIS A 73 12.55 -16.25 4.40
C HIS A 73 13.40 -14.98 4.35
N LYS A 74 14.08 -14.76 3.24
CA LYS A 74 14.85 -13.55 3.01
C LYS A 74 13.92 -12.41 2.63
N LEU A 75 14.31 -11.16 2.92
CA LEU A 75 13.50 -9.97 2.55
C LEU A 75 13.11 -9.94 1.06
N LYS A 76 14.01 -10.41 0.18
CA LYS A 76 13.76 -10.50 -1.26
C LYS A 76 12.59 -11.42 -1.64
N ASP A 77 12.37 -12.49 -0.86
CA ASP A 77 11.33 -13.48 -1.17
C ASP A 77 9.94 -12.85 -0.98
N TYR A 78 9.78 -12.00 0.04
CA TYR A 78 8.57 -11.21 0.24
C TYR A 78 8.36 -10.19 -0.89
N LEU A 79 9.44 -9.50 -1.32
CA LEU A 79 9.37 -8.52 -2.40
C LEU A 79 8.96 -9.13 -3.76
N ILE A 80 9.26 -10.41 -3.98
CA ILE A 80 8.86 -11.15 -5.19
C ILE A 80 7.43 -11.68 -5.06
N ALA A 81 7.04 -12.15 -3.87
CA ALA A 81 5.76 -12.82 -3.67
C ALA A 81 4.57 -11.84 -3.54
N VAL A 82 4.78 -10.67 -2.93
CA VAL A 82 3.70 -9.73 -2.56
C VAL A 82 3.03 -9.00 -3.74
N PRO A 83 3.70 -8.65 -4.85
CA PRO A 83 3.07 -7.88 -5.94
C PRO A 83 1.83 -8.53 -6.55
N ILE A 84 1.83 -9.86 -6.71
CA ILE A 84 0.69 -10.58 -7.31
C ILE A 84 -0.55 -10.54 -6.40
N PRO A 85 -0.49 -10.94 -5.11
CA PRO A 85 -1.61 -10.80 -4.19
C PRO A 85 -2.09 -9.34 -4.05
N THR A 86 -1.16 -8.38 -4.00
CA THR A 86 -1.51 -6.94 -3.92
C THR A 86 -2.31 -6.51 -5.15
N ALA A 87 -1.93 -6.92 -6.34
CA ALA A 87 -2.66 -6.60 -7.58
C ALA A 87 -4.08 -7.19 -7.56
N ILE A 88 -4.23 -8.46 -7.15
CA ILE A 88 -5.54 -9.13 -7.05
C ILE A 88 -6.43 -8.38 -6.04
N LEU A 89 -5.89 -8.07 -4.86
CA LEU A 89 -6.64 -7.37 -3.82
C LEU A 89 -6.99 -5.93 -4.24
N THR A 90 -6.13 -5.26 -5.01
CA THR A 90 -6.45 -3.95 -5.59
C THR A 90 -7.70 -4.06 -6.48
N ILE A 91 -7.76 -5.07 -7.36
CA ILE A 91 -8.96 -5.29 -8.19
C ILE A 91 -10.20 -5.53 -7.31
N LEU A 92 -10.08 -6.33 -6.25
CA LEU A 92 -11.18 -6.59 -5.34
C LEU A 92 -11.64 -5.33 -4.59
N CYS A 93 -10.73 -4.45 -4.17
CA CYS A 93 -11.09 -3.16 -3.55
C CYS A 93 -11.93 -2.27 -4.46
N PHE A 94 -11.76 -2.37 -5.79
CA PHE A 94 -12.50 -1.60 -6.79
C PHE A 94 -13.62 -2.40 -7.46
N SER A 95 -14.00 -3.56 -6.91
CA SER A 95 -15.06 -4.43 -7.46
C SER A 95 -16.34 -4.45 -6.63
N ASN A 96 -16.57 -3.44 -5.78
CA ASN A 96 -17.74 -3.34 -4.95
C ASN A 96 -18.99 -2.96 -5.76
N GLY A 97 -20.16 -3.48 -5.35
CA GLY A 97 -21.43 -3.11 -5.94
C GLY A 97 -21.89 -1.71 -5.52
N ILE A 98 -22.77 -1.11 -6.31
CA ILE A 98 -23.28 0.25 -6.06
C ILE A 98 -24.16 0.26 -4.78
N TYR A 99 -23.87 1.20 -3.90
CA TYR A 99 -24.69 1.51 -2.74
C TYR A 99 -25.89 2.33 -3.19
N SER A 100 -27.10 1.97 -2.76
CA SER A 100 -28.32 2.72 -3.03
C SER A 100 -29.18 2.80 -1.78
N ALA A 101 -29.69 3.99 -1.50
CA ALA A 101 -30.61 4.20 -0.38
C ALA A 101 -31.93 3.40 -0.52
N GLU A 102 -32.30 3.05 -1.75
CA GLU A 102 -33.47 2.23 -2.04
C GLU A 102 -33.25 0.73 -1.80
N ASN A 103 -31.99 0.30 -1.69
CA ASN A 103 -31.69 -1.08 -1.38
C ASN A 103 -32.02 -1.40 0.09
N SER A 104 -32.40 -2.65 0.36
CA SER A 104 -32.65 -3.11 1.73
C SER A 104 -31.39 -2.91 2.61
N VAL A 105 -31.59 -2.54 3.88
CA VAL A 105 -30.53 -2.29 4.86
C VAL A 105 -29.44 -3.37 4.89
N PRO A 106 -29.77 -4.69 4.86
CA PRO A 106 -28.75 -5.74 4.82
C PRO A 106 -27.82 -5.67 3.61
N LYS A 107 -28.37 -5.34 2.43
CA LYS A 107 -27.56 -5.24 1.19
C LYS A 107 -26.61 -4.05 1.24
N ASN A 108 -27.05 -2.92 1.77
CA ASN A 108 -26.21 -1.74 1.94
C ASN A 108 -25.08 -1.97 2.93
N ILE A 109 -25.34 -2.63 4.05
CA ILE A 109 -24.31 -2.93 5.05
C ILE A 109 -23.28 -3.93 4.52
N LEU A 110 -23.72 -4.89 3.70
CA LEU A 110 -22.80 -5.85 3.07
C LEU A 110 -21.83 -5.16 2.11
N ILE A 111 -22.26 -4.13 1.38
CA ILE A 111 -21.39 -3.34 0.50
C ILE A 111 -20.32 -2.61 1.33
N VAL A 112 -20.71 -1.95 2.42
CA VAL A 112 -19.78 -1.26 3.32
C VAL A 112 -18.81 -2.25 3.97
N LEU A 113 -19.29 -3.39 4.44
CA LEU A 113 -18.47 -4.43 5.05
C LEU A 113 -17.48 -5.05 4.03
N SER A 114 -17.92 -5.31 2.81
CA SER A 114 -17.03 -5.85 1.76
C SER A 114 -15.90 -4.86 1.42
N ALA A 115 -16.22 -3.58 1.27
CA ALA A 115 -15.24 -2.53 1.03
C ALA A 115 -14.23 -2.45 2.19
N PHE A 116 -14.70 -2.50 3.43
CA PHE A 116 -13.85 -2.52 4.62
C PHE A 116 -12.93 -3.74 4.65
N VAL A 117 -13.50 -4.94 4.48
CA VAL A 117 -12.73 -6.21 4.55
C VAL A 117 -11.68 -6.27 3.45
N PHE A 118 -12.02 -5.95 2.21
CA PHE A 118 -11.05 -5.96 1.10
C PHE A 118 -9.92 -4.95 1.34
N TYR A 119 -10.25 -3.76 1.84
CA TYR A 119 -9.24 -2.76 2.12
C TYR A 119 -8.31 -3.17 3.27
N ILE A 120 -8.83 -3.72 4.37
CA ILE A 120 -8.02 -4.23 5.48
C ILE A 120 -7.09 -5.37 5.02
N ILE A 121 -7.59 -6.32 4.23
CA ILE A 121 -6.76 -7.42 3.70
C ILE A 121 -5.69 -6.86 2.77
N TRP A 122 -6.04 -5.89 1.93
CA TRP A 122 -5.09 -5.21 1.06
C TRP A 122 -3.96 -4.53 1.86
N GLU A 123 -4.30 -3.78 2.90
CA GLU A 123 -3.33 -3.13 3.80
C GLU A 123 -2.39 -4.15 4.47
N VAL A 124 -2.92 -5.29 4.93
CA VAL A 124 -2.09 -6.35 5.53
C VAL A 124 -1.08 -6.90 4.51
N VAL A 125 -1.55 -7.25 3.32
CA VAL A 125 -0.67 -7.80 2.27
C VAL A 125 0.32 -6.76 1.79
N PHE A 126 -0.10 -5.50 1.64
CA PHE A 126 0.79 -4.41 1.28
C PHE A 126 1.91 -4.21 2.30
N THR A 127 1.60 -4.22 3.60
CA THR A 127 2.59 -4.10 4.69
C THR A 127 3.63 -5.22 4.66
N ILE A 128 3.25 -6.46 4.28
CA ILE A 128 4.19 -7.58 4.13
C ILE A 128 5.26 -7.28 3.06
N GLY A 129 4.96 -6.45 2.07
CA GLY A 129 5.92 -5.96 1.07
C GLY A 129 6.64 -4.67 1.50
N ASP A 130 5.95 -3.79 2.22
CA ASP A 130 6.49 -2.48 2.63
C ASP A 130 7.61 -2.60 3.66
N ILE A 131 7.46 -3.43 4.67
CA ILE A 131 8.48 -3.64 5.69
C ILE A 131 9.80 -4.15 5.09
N PRO A 132 9.83 -5.18 4.22
CA PRO A 132 11.06 -5.60 3.56
C PRO A 132 11.73 -4.52 2.71
N ILE A 133 10.99 -3.74 1.93
CA ILE A 133 11.61 -2.73 1.08
C ILE A 133 12.19 -1.58 1.91
N THR A 134 11.51 -1.20 2.99
CA THR A 134 12.00 -0.16 3.90
C THR A 134 13.20 -0.62 4.73
N GLY A 135 13.28 -1.92 5.05
CA GLY A 135 14.41 -2.55 5.74
C GLY A 135 15.59 -2.91 4.83
N TYR A 136 15.40 -2.94 3.50
CA TYR A 136 16.41 -3.40 2.54
C TYR A 136 17.74 -2.64 2.59
N PRO A 137 17.81 -1.32 2.86
CA PRO A 137 19.08 -0.60 3.01
C PRO A 137 20.02 -1.20 4.06
N SER A 138 19.51 -1.79 5.12
CA SER A 138 20.35 -2.45 6.14
C SER A 138 20.99 -3.76 5.66
N VAL A 139 20.45 -4.36 4.60
CA VAL A 139 21.01 -5.56 3.96
C VAL A 139 22.00 -5.18 2.86
N LEU A 140 21.81 -4.02 2.22
CA LEU A 140 22.70 -3.55 1.16
C LEU A 140 24.07 -3.15 1.68
N THR A 141 24.12 -2.50 2.87
CA THR A 141 25.39 -2.03 3.43
C THR A 141 25.38 -2.05 4.96
N SER A 142 26.55 -2.34 5.54
CA SER A 142 26.79 -2.23 6.98
C SER A 142 27.33 -0.85 7.38
N ASP A 143 27.75 -0.04 6.41
CA ASP A 143 28.23 1.31 6.67
C ASP A 143 27.05 2.25 6.92
N GLU A 144 27.06 2.98 8.05
CA GLU A 144 25.96 3.87 8.45
C GLU A 144 25.82 5.08 7.52
N GLY A 145 26.93 5.62 7.02
CA GLY A 145 26.93 6.74 6.10
C GLY A 145 26.28 6.36 4.75
N ASP A 146 26.63 5.19 4.25
CA ASP A 146 26.06 4.68 3.00
C ASP A 146 24.59 4.28 3.19
N ARG A 147 24.21 3.72 4.33
CA ARG A 147 22.81 3.42 4.67
C ARG A 147 21.97 4.70 4.66
N THR A 148 22.45 5.77 5.28
CA THR A 148 21.78 7.07 5.30
C THR A 148 21.56 7.63 3.90
N LYS A 149 22.56 7.49 3.00
CA LYS A 149 22.44 7.90 1.58
C LYS A 149 21.36 7.09 0.82
N VAL A 150 21.18 5.81 1.14
CA VAL A 150 20.12 5.00 0.54
C VAL A 150 18.75 5.38 1.13
N LEU A 151 18.68 5.59 2.43
CA LEU A 151 17.44 6.02 3.11
C LEU A 151 16.98 7.41 2.65
N SER A 152 17.91 8.32 2.29
CA SER A 152 17.56 9.64 1.74
C SER A 152 16.85 9.59 0.36
N LEU A 153 16.75 8.41 -0.26
CA LEU A 153 15.94 8.22 -1.47
C LEU A 153 14.44 8.03 -1.19
N ARG A 154 14.04 7.77 0.06
CA ARG A 154 12.62 7.55 0.42
C ARG A 154 11.71 8.71 0.02
N PRO A 155 12.06 9.98 0.27
CA PRO A 155 11.26 11.12 -0.21
C PRO A 155 11.09 11.15 -1.73
N ILE A 156 12.12 10.73 -2.49
CA ILE A 156 12.05 10.69 -3.95
C ILE A 156 11.03 9.63 -4.40
N GLY A 157 11.03 8.44 -3.76
CA GLY A 157 10.01 7.43 -3.99
C GLY A 157 8.60 7.93 -3.64
N GLY A 158 8.45 8.70 -2.57
CA GLY A 158 7.18 9.34 -2.19
C GLY A 158 6.69 10.39 -3.21
N MET A 159 7.60 11.16 -3.82
CA MET A 159 7.27 12.10 -4.90
C MET A 159 6.68 11.39 -6.12
N ALA A 160 7.15 10.18 -6.45
CA ALA A 160 6.59 9.38 -7.54
C ALA A 160 5.11 9.02 -7.29
N SER A 161 4.73 8.76 -6.04
CA SER A 161 3.33 8.59 -5.63
C SER A 161 2.50 9.86 -5.87
N GLY A 162 2.99 11.02 -5.46
CA GLY A 162 2.30 12.30 -5.69
C GLY A 162 2.04 12.57 -7.18
N ILE A 163 3.04 12.35 -8.02
CA ILE A 163 2.93 12.53 -9.47
C ILE A 163 1.91 11.54 -10.06
N SER A 164 1.93 10.27 -9.65
CA SER A 164 0.97 9.27 -10.14
C SER A 164 -0.47 9.62 -9.74
N THR A 165 -0.67 10.08 -8.51
CA THR A 165 -1.99 10.52 -8.03
C THR A 165 -2.53 11.67 -8.86
N LEU A 166 -1.70 12.68 -9.15
CA LEU A 166 -2.07 13.81 -10.01
C LEU A 166 -2.43 13.38 -11.45
N ALA A 167 -1.81 12.31 -11.96
CA ALA A 167 -2.12 11.79 -13.30
C ALA A 167 -3.38 10.90 -13.30
N VAL A 168 -3.60 10.10 -12.28
CA VAL A 168 -4.69 9.12 -12.22
C VAL A 168 -6.02 9.76 -11.80
N GLN A 169 -6.00 10.73 -10.88
CA GLN A 169 -7.23 11.38 -10.41
C GLN A 169 -8.09 11.98 -11.53
N PRO A 170 -7.56 12.79 -12.47
CA PRO A 170 -8.38 13.32 -13.56
C PRO A 170 -9.01 12.25 -14.44
N ILE A 171 -8.31 11.13 -14.65
CA ILE A 171 -8.80 9.99 -15.42
C ILE A 171 -9.95 9.30 -14.66
N ALA A 172 -9.76 9.10 -13.36
CA ALA A 172 -10.79 8.51 -12.50
C ALA A 172 -12.04 9.39 -12.35
N PHE A 173 -11.91 10.71 -12.53
CA PHE A 173 -13.04 11.65 -12.50
C PHE A 173 -13.77 11.76 -13.85
N ALA A 174 -13.10 11.38 -14.94
CA ALA A 174 -13.66 11.44 -16.29
C ALA A 174 -14.42 10.16 -16.70
N LEU A 175 -14.29 9.07 -15.94
CA LEU A 175 -14.96 7.77 -16.13
C LEU A 175 -16.19 7.65 -15.24
#